data_342a4e0cee58ec7aa77efac1c35955dc
#
_entry.id   342a4e0cee58ec7aa77efac1c35955dc
#
_cell.length_a   1.000
_cell.length_b   1.000
_cell.length_c   1.000
_cell.angle_alpha   90.00
_cell.angle_beta   90.00
_cell.angle_gamma   90.00
#
_symmetry.space_group_name_H-M   'P 1'
#
loop_
_entity.id
_entity.type
_entity.pdbx_description
1 polymer ?
#
loop_
_entity_poly.entity_id
_entity_poly.type
_entity_poly.pdbx_seq_one_letter_code
_entity_poly.pdbx_strand_id
1 'polypeptide(L)'
;NPDSAAAMGINVNWVRIGAFMYVGFGAALAGIFSTLVNFTWWPTQGFAYLLLALAAVFVGGTPTWGGVGTIIGAVFGVGVIAYMEVGVVAIGMSGVWRQFFNGLIIILAILGHRFHGTRIR
;
A
#
# COMPACT_ATOMS: atom_id res chain seq x y z
N ASN A 1 8.99 15.68 10.11
CA ASN A 1 8.18 16.72 10.73
C ASN A 1 7.99 17.87 9.74
N PRO A 2 6.75 18.21 9.31
CA PRO A 2 6.49 19.28 8.37
C PRO A 2 6.92 20.65 8.88
N ASP A 3 6.85 20.88 10.19
CA ASP A 3 7.23 22.16 10.79
C ASP A 3 8.74 22.38 10.72
N SER A 4 9.53 21.32 10.93
CA SER A 4 10.99 21.38 10.77
C SER A 4 11.40 21.60 9.32
N ALA A 5 10.70 21.01 8.37
CA ALA A 5 10.95 21.21 6.95
C ALA A 5 10.63 22.65 6.52
N ALA A 6 9.53 23.22 7.02
CA ALA A 6 9.16 24.61 6.77
C ALA A 6 10.20 25.59 7.36
N ALA A 7 10.74 25.31 8.55
CA ALA A 7 11.78 26.10 9.17
C ALA A 7 13.10 26.09 8.36
N MET A 8 13.36 25.04 7.59
CA MET A 8 14.50 24.95 6.65
C MET A 8 14.22 25.58 5.27
N GLY A 9 13.08 26.23 5.10
CA GLY A 9 12.72 26.91 3.84
C GLY A 9 12.07 26.02 2.78
N ILE A 10 11.71 24.77 3.13
CA ILE A 10 11.03 23.86 2.20
C ILE A 10 9.53 24.18 2.20
N ASN A 11 8.99 24.44 1.02
CA ASN A 11 7.56 24.68 0.88
C ASN A 11 6.78 23.34 0.91
N VAL A 12 6.34 22.95 2.12
CA VAL A 12 5.66 21.68 2.41
C VAL A 12 4.39 21.51 1.56
N ASN A 13 3.69 22.60 1.24
CA ASN A 13 2.45 22.54 0.45
C ASN A 13 2.73 22.07 -0.98
N TRP A 14 3.78 22.58 -1.62
CA TRP A 14 4.15 22.14 -2.96
C TRP A 14 4.59 20.68 -3.01
N VAL A 15 5.30 20.21 -1.98
CA VAL A 15 5.69 18.80 -1.87
C VAL A 15 4.45 17.90 -1.73
N ARG A 16 3.48 18.30 -0.91
CA ARG A 16 2.22 17.57 -0.77
C ARG A 16 1.42 17.53 -2.06
N ILE A 17 1.27 18.66 -2.74
CA ILE A 17 0.57 18.73 -4.03
C ILE A 17 1.24 17.79 -5.04
N GLY A 18 2.56 17.84 -5.16
CA GLY A 18 3.32 16.95 -6.04
C GLY A 18 3.09 15.47 -5.74
N ALA A 19 3.13 15.09 -4.46
CA ALA A 19 2.87 13.71 -4.02
C ALA A 19 1.45 13.24 -4.41
N PHE A 20 0.43 14.08 -4.17
CA PHE A 20 -0.95 13.76 -4.55
C PHE A 20 -1.14 13.67 -6.06
N MET A 21 -0.47 14.51 -6.84
CA MET A 21 -0.49 14.42 -8.30
C MET A 21 0.10 13.09 -8.79
N TYR A 22 1.23 12.66 -8.24
CA TYR A 22 1.84 11.36 -8.59
C TYR A 22 0.92 10.19 -8.24
N VAL A 23 0.33 10.19 -7.05
CA VAL A 23 -0.62 9.16 -6.62
C VAL A 23 -1.87 9.15 -7.52
N GLY A 24 -2.43 10.32 -7.83
CA GLY A 24 -3.58 10.46 -8.72
C GLY A 24 -3.30 9.95 -10.13
N PHE A 25 -2.14 10.27 -10.69
CA PHE A 25 -1.73 9.78 -12.00
C PHE A 25 -1.55 8.25 -11.99
N GLY A 26 -0.86 7.70 -10.98
CA GLY A 26 -0.69 6.26 -10.82
C GLY A 26 -2.02 5.52 -10.65
N ALA A 27 -2.94 6.07 -9.86
CA ALA A 27 -4.27 5.50 -9.66
C ALA A 27 -5.10 5.52 -10.96
N ALA A 28 -5.01 6.58 -11.76
CA ALA A 28 -5.68 6.66 -13.06
C ALA A 28 -5.17 5.57 -14.03
N LEU A 29 -3.85 5.40 -14.11
CA LEU A 29 -3.25 4.33 -14.93
C LEU A 29 -3.69 2.95 -14.44
N ALA A 30 -3.65 2.70 -13.15
CA ALA A 30 -4.09 1.42 -12.56
C ALA A 30 -5.57 1.14 -12.85
N GLY A 31 -6.44 2.17 -12.80
CA GLY A 31 -7.85 2.07 -13.15
C GLY A 31 -8.05 1.68 -14.62
N ILE A 32 -7.32 2.30 -15.54
CA ILE A 32 -7.36 1.97 -16.97
C ILE A 32 -6.95 0.52 -17.20
N PHE A 33 -5.81 0.09 -16.64
CA PHE A 33 -5.35 -1.29 -16.79
C PHE A 33 -6.34 -2.30 -16.18
N SER A 34 -6.91 -1.99 -15.01
CA SER A 34 -7.90 -2.84 -14.36
C SER A 34 -9.15 -3.03 -15.24
N THR A 35 -9.62 -1.95 -15.87
CA THR A 35 -10.77 -1.99 -16.77
C THR A 35 -10.46 -2.81 -18.04
N LEU A 36 -9.27 -2.66 -18.60
CA LEU A 36 -8.83 -3.42 -19.78
C LEU A 36 -8.72 -4.92 -19.49
N VAL A 37 -8.21 -5.29 -18.32
CA VAL A 37 -8.07 -6.72 -17.94
C VAL A 37 -9.41 -7.37 -17.65
N ASN A 38 -10.32 -6.65 -16.99
CA ASN A 38 -11.63 -7.21 -16.60
C ASN A 38 -12.70 -7.06 -17.70
N PHE A 39 -12.46 -6.27 -18.75
CA PHE A 39 -13.42 -5.91 -19.80
C PHE A 39 -14.74 -5.35 -19.26
N THR A 40 -14.79 -4.93 -18.03
CA THR A 40 -15.96 -4.43 -17.31
C THR A 40 -15.57 -3.30 -16.37
N TRP A 41 -16.49 -2.38 -16.15
CA TRP A 41 -16.33 -1.31 -15.18
C TRP A 41 -17.55 -1.22 -14.26
N TRP A 42 -17.31 -1.09 -12.96
CA TRP A 42 -18.36 -0.75 -11.99
C TRP A 42 -17.81 0.21 -10.92
N PRO A 43 -18.67 1.08 -10.35
CA PRO A 43 -18.23 2.19 -9.49
C PRO A 43 -17.44 1.78 -8.24
N THR A 44 -17.67 0.56 -7.73
CA THR A 44 -17.03 0.07 -6.49
C THR A 44 -15.82 -0.83 -6.72
N GLN A 45 -15.36 -0.97 -7.96
CA GLN A 45 -14.24 -1.85 -8.33
C GLN A 45 -12.95 -1.53 -7.56
N GLY A 46 -12.71 -0.25 -7.24
CA GLY A 46 -11.52 0.21 -6.53
C GLY A 46 -11.44 -0.18 -5.06
N PHE A 47 -12.57 -0.47 -4.39
CA PHE A 47 -12.58 -0.75 -2.96
C PHE A 47 -11.79 -2.01 -2.57
N ALA A 48 -11.80 -3.03 -3.41
CA ALA A 48 -11.04 -4.26 -3.16
C ALA A 48 -9.52 -4.01 -3.13
N TYR A 49 -9.04 -3.06 -3.92
CA TYR A 49 -7.61 -2.74 -4.02
C TYR A 49 -7.11 -1.87 -2.88
N LEU A 50 -8.00 -1.16 -2.15
CA LEU A 50 -7.60 -0.32 -1.03
C LEU A 50 -6.88 -1.12 0.06
N LEU A 51 -7.48 -2.23 0.48
CA LEU A 51 -6.91 -3.08 1.52
C LEU A 51 -5.61 -3.74 1.07
N LEU A 52 -5.55 -4.18 -0.20
CA LEU A 52 -4.35 -4.74 -0.82
C LEU A 52 -3.20 -3.74 -0.87
N ALA A 53 -3.48 -2.49 -1.27
CA ALA A 53 -2.48 -1.44 -1.33
C ALA A 53 -1.93 -1.10 0.06
N LEU A 54 -2.79 -1.02 1.08
CA LEU A 54 -2.36 -0.82 2.47
C LEU A 54 -1.50 -1.98 2.96
N ALA A 55 -1.91 -3.22 2.71
CA ALA A 55 -1.12 -4.40 3.06
C ALA A 55 0.27 -4.37 2.41
N ALA A 56 0.33 -4.06 1.11
CA ALA A 56 1.58 -3.98 0.38
C ALA A 56 2.53 -2.92 0.93
N VAL A 57 2.02 -1.74 1.29
CA VAL A 57 2.82 -0.65 1.86
C VAL A 57 3.35 -1.03 3.24
N PHE A 58 2.55 -1.66 4.10
CA PHE A 58 2.98 -2.10 5.42
C PHE A 58 3.99 -3.25 5.36
N VAL A 59 3.78 -4.23 4.50
CA VAL A 59 4.75 -5.31 4.24
C VAL A 59 6.03 -4.75 3.64
N GLY A 60 5.92 -3.70 2.81
CA GLY A 60 7.04 -2.99 2.23
C GLY A 60 7.88 -2.15 3.21
N GLY A 61 7.52 -2.15 4.50
CA GLY A 61 8.33 -1.52 5.56
C GLY A 61 7.94 -0.07 5.89
N THR A 62 6.77 0.39 5.44
CA THR A 62 6.27 1.73 5.82
C THR A 62 5.41 1.60 7.08
N PRO A 63 5.84 2.17 8.24
CA PRO A 63 5.07 2.08 9.46
C PRO A 63 3.81 2.96 9.42
N THR A 64 2.82 2.62 10.23
CA THR A 64 1.53 3.32 10.30
C THR A 64 1.62 4.76 10.80
N TRP A 65 2.66 5.09 11.56
CA TRP A 65 2.93 6.46 12.05
C TRP A 65 3.65 7.36 11.05
N GLY A 66 4.04 6.83 9.88
CA GLY A 66 4.70 7.59 8.82
C GLY A 66 6.15 7.98 9.12
N GLY A 67 6.68 8.88 8.30
CA GLY A 67 8.03 9.45 8.46
C GLY A 67 9.17 8.60 7.90
N VAL A 68 8.95 7.32 7.66
CA VAL A 68 9.92 6.39 7.07
C VAL A 68 9.21 5.54 6.03
N GLY A 69 9.82 5.34 4.89
CA GLY A 69 9.31 4.49 3.82
C GLY A 69 10.25 4.50 2.63
N THR A 70 10.29 3.41 1.90
CA THR A 70 11.08 3.31 0.67
C THR A 70 10.21 2.82 -0.49
N ILE A 71 10.41 3.42 -1.66
CA ILE A 71 9.71 3.01 -2.89
C ILE A 71 10.06 1.56 -3.22
N ILE A 72 11.33 1.17 -3.07
CA ILE A 72 11.79 -0.19 -3.30
C ILE A 72 11.08 -1.18 -2.37
N GLY A 73 10.97 -0.87 -1.08
CA GLY A 73 10.23 -1.67 -0.11
C GLY A 73 8.76 -1.84 -0.52
N ALA A 74 8.09 -0.75 -0.91
CA ALA A 74 6.71 -0.80 -1.38
C ALA A 74 6.54 -1.70 -2.61
N VAL A 75 7.45 -1.64 -3.60
CA VAL A 75 7.43 -2.51 -4.79
C VAL A 75 7.55 -3.99 -4.40
N PHE A 76 8.49 -4.33 -3.50
CA PHE A 76 8.59 -5.70 -2.99
C PHE A 76 7.36 -6.12 -2.19
N GLY A 77 6.78 -5.21 -1.40
CA GLY A 77 5.54 -5.44 -0.68
C GLY A 77 4.37 -5.79 -1.61
N VAL A 78 4.23 -5.05 -2.71
CA VAL A 78 3.23 -5.36 -3.76
C VAL A 78 3.49 -6.73 -4.36
N GLY A 79 4.75 -7.07 -4.65
CA GLY A 79 5.12 -8.39 -5.16
C GLY A 79 4.71 -9.52 -4.22
N VAL A 80 5.01 -9.40 -2.94
CA VAL A 80 4.64 -10.40 -1.91
C VAL A 80 3.12 -10.59 -1.85
N ILE A 81 2.35 -9.49 -1.80
CA ILE A 81 0.89 -9.56 -1.75
C ILE A 81 0.32 -10.18 -3.04
N ALA A 82 0.85 -9.81 -4.21
CA ALA A 82 0.40 -10.36 -5.48
C ALA A 82 0.66 -11.88 -5.57
N TYR A 83 1.83 -12.35 -5.15
CA TYR A 83 2.12 -13.79 -5.11
C TYR A 83 1.23 -14.55 -4.12
N MET A 84 0.96 -13.97 -2.96
CA MET A 84 0.02 -14.53 -1.99
C MET A 84 -1.40 -14.65 -2.59
N GLU A 85 -1.85 -13.63 -3.30
CA GLU A 85 -3.16 -13.63 -3.94
C GLU A 85 -3.29 -14.72 -4.99
N VAL A 86 -2.28 -14.86 -5.84
CA VAL A 86 -2.20 -15.94 -6.84
C VAL A 86 -2.17 -17.31 -6.17
N GLY A 87 -1.41 -17.47 -5.08
CA GLY A 87 -1.33 -18.71 -4.31
C GLY A 87 -2.67 -19.14 -3.73
N VAL A 88 -3.41 -18.22 -3.12
CA VAL A 88 -4.74 -18.49 -2.56
C VAL A 88 -5.74 -18.91 -3.64
N VAL A 89 -5.69 -18.27 -4.80
CA VAL A 89 -6.54 -18.65 -5.96
C VAL A 89 -6.14 -20.01 -6.53
N ALA A 90 -4.85 -20.31 -6.63
CA ALA A 90 -4.35 -21.57 -7.16
C ALA A 90 -4.77 -22.80 -6.34
N ILE A 91 -4.95 -22.62 -5.01
CA ILE A 91 -5.45 -23.67 -4.11
C ILE A 91 -6.98 -23.83 -4.22
N GLY A 92 -7.66 -22.96 -4.98
CA GLY A 92 -9.12 -23.00 -5.17
C GLY A 92 -9.93 -22.40 -4.01
N MET A 93 -9.30 -21.60 -3.17
CA MET A 93 -9.98 -20.92 -2.07
C MET A 93 -10.87 -19.77 -2.56
N SER A 94 -12.04 -19.60 -1.90
CA SER A 94 -12.98 -18.53 -2.21
C SER A 94 -12.41 -17.14 -1.85
N GLY A 95 -13.01 -16.07 -2.41
CA GLY A 95 -12.60 -14.69 -2.16
C GLY A 95 -12.62 -14.24 -0.69
N VAL A 96 -13.41 -14.90 0.16
CA VAL A 96 -13.46 -14.64 1.61
C VAL A 96 -12.13 -15.00 2.28
N TRP A 97 -11.54 -16.11 1.90
CA TRP A 97 -10.22 -16.53 2.40
C TRP A 97 -9.11 -15.55 1.99
N ARG A 98 -9.21 -14.99 0.80
CA ARG A 98 -8.29 -13.94 0.33
C ARG A 98 -8.31 -12.72 1.26
N GLN A 99 -9.50 -12.23 1.62
CA GLN A 99 -9.63 -11.11 2.56
C GLN A 99 -9.10 -11.45 3.96
N PHE A 100 -9.33 -12.66 4.43
CA PHE A 100 -8.81 -13.14 5.71
C PHE A 100 -7.28 -13.11 5.74
N PHE A 101 -6.61 -13.66 4.72
CA PHE A 101 -5.15 -13.67 4.64
C PHE A 101 -4.57 -12.26 4.51
N ASN A 102 -5.20 -11.37 3.74
CA ASN A 102 -4.77 -9.98 3.64
C ASN A 102 -4.86 -9.26 4.99
N GLY A 103 -5.94 -9.44 5.73
CA GLY A 103 -6.10 -8.89 7.08
C GLY A 103 -5.03 -9.43 8.05
N LEU A 104 -4.76 -10.73 8.00
CA LEU A 104 -3.74 -11.38 8.82
C LEU A 104 -2.35 -10.82 8.54
N ILE A 105 -1.99 -10.64 7.27
CA ILE A 105 -0.70 -10.07 6.86
C ILE A 105 -0.54 -8.65 7.37
N ILE A 106 -1.60 -7.82 7.28
CA ILE A 106 -1.56 -6.45 7.80
C ILE A 106 -1.28 -6.45 9.30
N ILE A 107 -1.96 -7.31 10.06
CA ILE A 107 -1.76 -7.42 11.51
C ILE A 107 -0.32 -7.84 11.81
N LEU A 108 0.20 -8.85 11.14
CA LEU A 108 1.57 -9.32 11.32
C LEU A 108 2.60 -8.25 10.95
N ALA A 109 2.39 -7.51 9.88
CA ALA A 109 3.27 -6.42 9.46
C ALA A 109 3.30 -5.29 10.50
N ILE A 110 2.16 -4.88 11.03
CA ILE A 110 2.07 -3.84 12.07
C ILE A 110 2.73 -4.31 13.37
N LEU A 111 2.49 -5.55 13.79
CA LEU A 111 3.14 -6.12 14.97
C LEU A 111 4.65 -6.21 14.79
N GLY A 112 5.14 -6.64 13.63
CA GLY A 112 6.56 -6.68 13.31
C GLY A 112 7.24 -5.32 13.42
N HIS A 113 6.59 -4.27 12.91
CA HIS A 113 7.09 -2.91 13.03
C HIS A 113 7.14 -2.41 14.49
N ARG A 114 6.15 -2.77 15.30
CA ARG A 114 6.13 -2.39 16.71
C ARG A 114 7.28 -3.02 17.50
N PHE A 115 7.61 -4.29 17.23
CA PHE A 115 8.72 -4.98 17.90
C PHE A 115 10.09 -4.46 17.45
N HIS A 116 10.24 -4.01 16.20
CA HIS A 116 11.50 -3.42 15.71
C HIS A 116 11.69 -1.97 16.18
N GLY A 117 10.61 -1.19 16.28
CA GLY A 117 10.66 0.21 16.70
C GLY A 117 11.06 0.43 18.17
N THR A 118 10.92 -0.58 19.02
CA THR A 118 11.31 -0.50 20.44
C THR A 118 12.81 -0.70 20.70
N ARG A 119 13.59 -1.06 19.68
CA ARG A 119 15.06 -1.26 19.83
C ARG A 119 15.91 -0.04 19.47
N ILE A 120 15.30 1.06 19.02
CA ILE A 120 16.02 2.30 18.68
C ILE A 120 15.45 3.43 19.55
N ARG A 121 15.70 3.34 20.84
CA ARG A 121 15.70 4.45 21.79
C ARG A 121 16.93 4.35 22.68
#